data_ce8ac019c0cadb584dd56ac575297180
#
_entry.id   ce8ac019c0cadb584dd56ac575297180
#
_cell.length_a   1.000
_cell.length_b   1.000
_cell.length_c   1.000
_cell.angle_alpha   90.00
_cell.angle_beta   90.00
_cell.angle_gamma   90.00
#
_symmetry.space_group_name_H-M   'P 1'
#
loop_
_entity.id
_entity.type
_entity.pdbx_description
1 polymer ?
#
loop_
_entity_poly.entity_id
_entity_poly.type
_entity_poly.pdbx_seq_one_letter_code
_entity_poly.pdbx_strand_id
1 'polypeptide(L)'
;MVDDARWKARFRAARMSLPRWARDAPSRSIYRSNVSGTREIYTWDRDTGAQRQVTDRPNGTWIGAIDPSGEWVWWFADTDGDEFGVWNRVPFDAEEGAEGVPAVPDLEPSYPAGLCLGRTGLAVVGRSADDGTTVHLCQAGAAPEVIYHHAEDAHVAALSRGESLIAIGHSEHGDSRHMALRVVRPDGATVADLWDGPGKGVYAAGFAPVEGDSRLLVNHERRGRDELLIWDPVIGSEKEIVLDLPGEIGATWYPDGTALLISHSHEARDELYRYDLSDESLTRLKTPRGVIAGADVRPDGTVEYSWSSAAEPPVIRSTSGAVVLTPPGPAAPPSVPVEDVWVDGPGGRIHALVSKPDGDRPFPTVFDVHGGPTAQDDDSFSPPVAAWVDHGFAVVRVNYRGSTGYGSEWRDAIEGRVGLTELEDIKAVRDWAVSSGLADPEKLVLTGGSWGGFLTLLGLGTQPDDWSVGIAAVPVADYVAAYEDEMEALQAFDRSLFGGSPDEVPDRYRESSPITYVSKVRAPVLVLAGENDPRCPIRQIENYLDGLAERGVPHA
;
A
#
# COMPACT_ATOMS: atom_id res chain seq x y z
N MET A 1 22.22 -10.99 27.53
CA MET A 1 21.88 -12.03 26.54
C MET A 1 20.56 -11.62 25.95
N VAL A 2 20.50 -11.50 24.63
CA VAL A 2 19.25 -11.21 23.91
C VAL A 2 18.30 -12.39 24.14
N ASP A 3 17.05 -12.11 24.50
CA ASP A 3 16.01 -13.15 24.60
C ASP A 3 15.62 -13.59 23.18
N ASP A 4 16.31 -14.59 22.69
CA ASP A 4 16.14 -15.19 21.37
C ASP A 4 14.68 -15.67 21.14
N ALA A 5 13.95 -15.96 22.19
CA ALA A 5 12.57 -16.39 22.14
C ALA A 5 11.62 -15.22 21.82
N ARG A 6 11.91 -14.00 22.29
CA ARG A 6 11.03 -12.84 22.20
C ARG A 6 10.88 -12.30 20.77
N TRP A 7 11.99 -12.05 20.08
CA TRP A 7 11.94 -11.56 18.70
C TRP A 7 11.35 -12.60 17.74
N LYS A 8 11.71 -13.90 17.92
CA LYS A 8 11.12 -15.00 17.13
C LYS A 8 9.61 -15.10 17.34
N ALA A 9 9.12 -14.90 18.56
CA ALA A 9 7.71 -14.91 18.86
C ALA A 9 6.94 -13.81 18.10
N ARG A 10 7.55 -12.62 17.89
CA ARG A 10 6.92 -11.54 17.11
C ARG A 10 6.74 -11.90 15.63
N PHE A 11 7.73 -12.54 15.03
CA PHE A 11 7.63 -12.98 13.64
C PHE A 11 6.67 -14.17 13.44
N ARG A 12 6.60 -15.06 14.44
CA ARG A 12 5.72 -16.26 14.41
C ARG A 12 4.28 -15.97 14.79
N ALA A 13 4.00 -14.84 15.45
CA ALA A 13 2.65 -14.49 15.85
C ALA A 13 1.74 -14.38 14.62
N ALA A 14 0.58 -15.02 14.70
CA ALA A 14 -0.42 -14.93 13.66
C ALA A 14 -0.93 -13.47 13.55
N ARG A 15 -1.05 -13.01 12.32
CA ARG A 15 -1.58 -11.69 11.96
C ARG A 15 -2.78 -11.87 11.07
N MET A 16 -3.73 -10.96 11.16
CA MET A 16 -4.92 -10.98 10.31
C MET A 16 -5.30 -9.56 9.87
N SER A 17 -5.88 -9.46 8.69
CA SER A 17 -6.47 -8.22 8.21
C SER A 17 -7.84 -7.97 8.86
N LEU A 18 -8.32 -6.73 8.79
CA LEU A 18 -9.74 -6.44 9.10
C LEU A 18 -10.63 -7.33 8.21
N PRO A 19 -11.62 -8.06 8.78
CA PRO A 19 -12.56 -8.84 8.00
C PRO A 19 -13.40 -7.95 7.07
N ARG A 20 -13.48 -8.32 5.80
CA ARG A 20 -14.34 -7.68 4.78
C ARG A 20 -15.62 -8.49 4.65
N TRP A 21 -16.74 -7.90 4.97
CA TRP A 21 -18.04 -8.56 4.99
C TRP A 21 -18.81 -8.42 3.67
N ALA A 22 -19.62 -9.45 3.37
CA ALA A 22 -20.53 -9.45 2.23
C ALA A 22 -21.70 -8.49 2.47
N ARG A 23 -21.91 -7.53 1.57
CA ARG A 23 -22.85 -6.41 1.78
C ARG A 23 -24.34 -6.83 1.92
N ASP A 24 -24.72 -7.97 1.37
CA ASP A 24 -26.08 -8.54 1.46
C ASP A 24 -26.16 -9.73 2.44
N ALA A 25 -25.01 -10.23 2.92
CA ALA A 25 -24.91 -11.29 3.93
C ALA A 25 -23.87 -10.89 4.99
N PRO A 26 -24.17 -9.91 5.87
CA PRO A 26 -23.18 -9.26 6.73
C PRO A 26 -22.59 -10.17 7.81
N SER A 27 -23.11 -11.35 8.07
CA SER A 27 -22.46 -12.36 8.91
C SER A 27 -21.28 -13.03 8.22
N ARG A 28 -21.24 -13.05 6.87
CA ARG A 28 -20.18 -13.69 6.06
C ARG A 28 -19.08 -12.69 5.76
N SER A 29 -17.84 -13.08 6.03
CA SER A 29 -16.68 -12.25 5.83
C SER A 29 -15.51 -13.07 5.32
N ILE A 30 -14.56 -12.39 4.66
CA ILE A 30 -13.22 -12.92 4.41
C ILE A 30 -12.17 -12.06 5.11
N TYR A 31 -11.06 -12.66 5.45
CA TYR A 31 -9.87 -11.97 5.95
C TYR A 31 -8.60 -12.69 5.47
N ARG A 32 -7.47 -12.01 5.55
CA ARG A 32 -6.15 -12.59 5.27
C ARG A 32 -5.45 -12.89 6.58
N SER A 33 -4.76 -14.05 6.65
CA SER A 33 -3.94 -14.40 7.80
C SER A 33 -2.73 -15.21 7.38
N ASN A 34 -1.65 -15.14 8.19
CA ASN A 34 -0.45 -15.95 8.02
C ASN A 34 -0.38 -17.14 9.00
N VAL A 35 -1.49 -17.54 9.58
CA VAL A 35 -1.53 -18.60 10.61
C VAL A 35 -1.06 -19.96 10.10
N SER A 36 -1.21 -20.24 8.80
CA SER A 36 -0.71 -21.46 8.13
C SER A 36 0.78 -21.43 7.77
N GLY A 37 1.45 -20.27 7.96
CA GLY A 37 2.85 -20.06 7.60
C GLY A 37 3.03 -19.10 6.42
N THR A 38 2.13 -19.16 5.45
CA THR A 38 1.99 -18.22 4.34
C THR A 38 0.77 -17.33 4.57
N ARG A 39 0.67 -16.22 3.84
CA ARG A 39 -0.51 -15.34 3.91
C ARG A 39 -1.59 -15.90 3.00
N GLU A 40 -2.72 -16.32 3.60
CA GLU A 40 -3.81 -16.97 2.90
C GLU A 40 -5.16 -16.28 3.16
N ILE A 41 -6.16 -16.61 2.35
CA ILE A 41 -7.55 -16.16 2.49
C ILE A 41 -8.30 -17.12 3.40
N TYR A 42 -9.07 -16.55 4.32
CA TYR A 42 -9.94 -17.25 5.26
C TYR A 42 -11.36 -16.70 5.17
N THR A 43 -12.35 -17.58 5.34
CA THR A 43 -13.74 -17.18 5.62
C THR A 43 -13.96 -17.07 7.11
N TRP A 44 -14.92 -16.25 7.49
CA TRP A 44 -15.45 -16.15 8.84
C TRP A 44 -16.96 -15.90 8.80
N ASP A 45 -17.72 -16.83 9.38
CA ASP A 45 -19.15 -16.68 9.62
C ASP A 45 -19.33 -16.17 11.06
N ARG A 46 -19.82 -14.96 11.21
CA ARG A 46 -19.98 -14.29 12.50
C ARG A 46 -21.07 -14.92 13.36
N ASP A 47 -22.14 -15.46 12.75
CA ASP A 47 -23.28 -16.01 13.48
C ASP A 47 -22.92 -17.35 14.12
N THR A 48 -22.12 -18.15 13.45
CA THR A 48 -21.66 -19.47 13.93
C THR A 48 -20.29 -19.43 14.60
N GLY A 49 -19.49 -18.38 14.34
CA GLY A 49 -18.09 -18.28 14.73
C GLY A 49 -17.15 -19.16 13.90
N ALA A 50 -17.65 -19.86 12.87
CA ALA A 50 -16.86 -20.76 12.05
C ALA A 50 -15.83 -19.99 11.21
N GLN A 51 -14.61 -20.50 11.15
CA GLN A 51 -13.53 -19.98 10.33
C GLN A 51 -12.97 -21.13 9.48
N ARG A 52 -12.64 -20.85 8.22
CA ARG A 52 -12.08 -21.84 7.29
C ARG A 52 -11.00 -21.21 6.43
N GLN A 53 -9.89 -21.90 6.24
CA GLN A 53 -8.88 -21.54 5.25
C GLN A 53 -9.43 -21.81 3.84
N VAL A 54 -9.30 -20.85 2.94
CA VAL A 54 -9.78 -20.94 1.55
C VAL A 54 -8.66 -21.30 0.60
N THR A 55 -7.50 -20.67 0.78
CA THR A 55 -6.33 -20.85 -0.10
C THR A 55 -5.18 -21.45 0.70
N ASP A 56 -4.36 -22.28 0.01
CA ASP A 56 -3.13 -22.86 0.56
C ASP A 56 -2.13 -22.96 -0.60
N ARG A 57 -1.33 -21.89 -0.77
CA ARG A 57 -0.43 -21.75 -1.91
C ARG A 57 1.01 -21.55 -1.45
N PRO A 58 2.03 -22.10 -2.18
CA PRO A 58 3.43 -22.00 -1.77
C PRO A 58 3.90 -20.58 -1.49
N ASN A 59 3.48 -19.59 -2.31
CA ASN A 59 3.84 -18.17 -2.16
C ASN A 59 2.74 -17.34 -1.49
N GLY A 60 1.70 -18.01 -0.98
CA GLY A 60 0.55 -17.37 -0.35
C GLY A 60 -0.44 -16.77 -1.34
N THR A 61 -1.48 -16.12 -0.80
CA THR A 61 -2.53 -15.43 -1.57
C THR A 61 -2.74 -14.03 -1.01
N TRP A 62 -2.52 -13.03 -1.85
CA TRP A 62 -2.52 -11.61 -1.41
C TRP A 62 -3.84 -10.90 -1.67
N ILE A 63 -4.54 -11.25 -2.76
CA ILE A 63 -5.73 -10.56 -3.21
C ILE A 63 -6.91 -11.51 -3.13
N GLY A 64 -7.97 -11.07 -2.42
CA GLY A 64 -9.22 -11.81 -2.31
C GLY A 64 -10.41 -10.88 -2.15
N ALA A 65 -11.57 -11.33 -2.60
CA ALA A 65 -12.85 -10.64 -2.51
C ALA A 65 -13.96 -11.60 -2.12
N ILE A 66 -15.00 -11.09 -1.47
CA ILE A 66 -16.26 -11.80 -1.27
C ILE A 66 -17.33 -11.08 -2.06
N ASP A 67 -18.17 -11.83 -2.76
CA ASP A 67 -19.28 -11.25 -3.50
C ASP A 67 -20.34 -10.65 -2.54
N PRO A 68 -21.17 -9.71 -2.99
CA PRO A 68 -22.17 -9.10 -2.13
C PRO A 68 -23.15 -10.07 -1.49
N SER A 69 -23.51 -11.18 -2.17
CA SER A 69 -24.40 -12.22 -1.63
C SER A 69 -23.75 -13.06 -0.52
N GLY A 70 -22.41 -13.05 -0.44
CA GLY A 70 -21.65 -13.90 0.46
C GLY A 70 -21.63 -15.37 0.04
N GLU A 71 -21.99 -15.69 -1.20
CA GLU A 71 -22.00 -17.06 -1.70
C GLU A 71 -20.65 -17.52 -2.23
N TRP A 72 -19.84 -16.56 -2.77
CA TRP A 72 -18.58 -16.85 -3.44
C TRP A 72 -17.41 -16.06 -2.83
N VAL A 73 -16.30 -16.75 -2.64
CA VAL A 73 -14.99 -16.18 -2.33
C VAL A 73 -14.15 -16.24 -3.59
N TRP A 74 -13.60 -15.09 -3.97
CA TRP A 74 -12.71 -14.91 -5.12
C TRP A 74 -11.30 -14.64 -4.65
N TRP A 75 -10.29 -15.12 -5.39
CA TRP A 75 -8.89 -14.75 -5.17
C TRP A 75 -8.11 -14.71 -6.47
N PHE A 76 -7.07 -13.93 -6.49
CA PHE A 76 -6.14 -13.86 -7.61
C PHE A 76 -5.08 -14.95 -7.45
N ALA A 77 -4.88 -15.75 -8.49
CA ALA A 77 -3.95 -16.87 -8.55
C ALA A 77 -2.85 -16.58 -9.57
N ASP A 78 -1.73 -16.07 -9.10
CA ASP A 78 -0.50 -15.87 -9.86
C ASP A 78 0.33 -17.16 -9.97
N THR A 79 1.42 -17.14 -10.73
CA THR A 79 2.34 -18.26 -10.87
C THR A 79 3.65 -17.93 -10.15
N ASP A 80 4.01 -18.71 -9.13
CA ASP A 80 5.29 -18.60 -8.41
C ASP A 80 5.66 -17.17 -7.92
N GLY A 81 4.63 -16.34 -7.63
CA GLY A 81 4.81 -14.98 -7.10
C GLY A 81 5.13 -13.92 -8.15
N ASP A 82 4.90 -14.20 -9.44
CA ASP A 82 5.11 -13.27 -10.56
C ASP A 82 3.99 -12.23 -10.72
N GLU A 83 3.00 -12.23 -9.85
CA GLU A 83 1.80 -11.38 -9.89
C GLU A 83 0.97 -11.51 -11.19
N PHE A 84 1.31 -12.43 -12.09
CA PHE A 84 0.62 -12.66 -13.36
C PHE A 84 -0.26 -13.91 -13.29
N GLY A 85 -1.58 -13.78 -13.49
CA GLY A 85 -2.47 -14.89 -13.23
C GLY A 85 -3.92 -14.65 -13.58
N VAL A 86 -4.78 -15.41 -12.92
CA VAL A 86 -6.24 -15.42 -13.16
C VAL A 86 -7.01 -15.35 -11.86
N TRP A 87 -8.28 -14.94 -11.95
CA TRP A 87 -9.22 -15.01 -10.83
C TRP A 87 -9.82 -16.40 -10.70
N ASN A 88 -9.70 -16.97 -9.50
CA ASN A 88 -10.38 -18.19 -9.09
C ASN A 88 -11.49 -17.88 -8.08
N ARG A 89 -12.43 -18.81 -7.92
CA ARG A 89 -13.48 -18.71 -6.89
C ARG A 89 -13.87 -20.07 -6.34
N VAL A 90 -14.44 -20.05 -5.12
CA VAL A 90 -14.98 -21.21 -4.43
C VAL A 90 -16.24 -20.79 -3.66
N PRO A 91 -17.23 -21.68 -3.44
CA PRO A 91 -18.35 -21.36 -2.55
C PRO A 91 -17.89 -21.02 -1.13
N PHE A 92 -18.55 -20.05 -0.51
CA PHE A 92 -18.25 -19.66 0.88
C PHE A 92 -18.34 -20.84 1.84
N ASP A 93 -19.35 -21.71 1.68
CA ASP A 93 -19.60 -22.89 2.50
C ASP A 93 -18.94 -24.18 1.98
N ALA A 94 -17.94 -24.07 1.07
CA ALA A 94 -17.21 -25.24 0.58
C ALA A 94 -16.50 -25.98 1.71
N GLU A 95 -16.24 -27.29 1.50
CA GLU A 95 -15.43 -28.08 2.43
C GLU A 95 -14.00 -27.57 2.51
N GLU A 96 -13.30 -27.82 3.62
CA GLU A 96 -11.89 -27.50 3.78
C GLU A 96 -11.06 -28.21 2.71
N GLY A 97 -10.13 -27.47 2.08
CA GLY A 97 -9.33 -28.01 0.97
C GLY A 97 -10.03 -28.13 -0.37
N ALA A 98 -11.26 -27.59 -0.51
CA ALA A 98 -11.94 -27.54 -1.80
C ALA A 98 -11.12 -26.73 -2.82
N GLU A 99 -10.89 -27.33 -3.99
CA GLU A 99 -10.20 -26.65 -5.08
C GLU A 99 -11.09 -25.53 -5.66
N GLY A 100 -10.47 -24.38 -5.93
CA GLY A 100 -11.12 -23.30 -6.65
C GLY A 100 -11.25 -23.59 -8.15
N VAL A 101 -12.23 -22.96 -8.77
CA VAL A 101 -12.41 -22.99 -10.22
C VAL A 101 -12.13 -21.62 -10.82
N PRO A 102 -11.69 -21.51 -12.09
CA PRO A 102 -11.58 -20.23 -12.76
C PRO A 102 -12.90 -19.45 -12.65
N ALA A 103 -12.82 -18.23 -12.14
CA ALA A 103 -14.01 -17.40 -11.95
C ALA A 103 -14.57 -16.88 -13.28
N VAL A 104 -13.67 -16.62 -14.25
CA VAL A 104 -13.96 -16.21 -15.62
C VAL A 104 -13.10 -17.08 -16.55
N PRO A 105 -13.59 -18.25 -17.00
CA PRO A 105 -12.77 -19.25 -17.72
C PRO A 105 -12.18 -18.76 -19.05
N ASP A 106 -12.85 -17.83 -19.72
CA ASP A 106 -12.44 -17.32 -21.04
C ASP A 106 -11.56 -16.06 -20.96
N LEU A 107 -11.10 -15.70 -19.77
CA LEU A 107 -10.21 -14.56 -19.57
C LEU A 107 -8.76 -15.05 -19.49
N GLU A 108 -7.90 -14.53 -20.36
CA GLU A 108 -6.48 -14.85 -20.37
C GLU A 108 -5.78 -14.31 -19.10
N PRO A 109 -4.67 -14.94 -18.66
CA PRO A 109 -3.88 -14.41 -17.56
C PRO A 109 -3.39 -12.98 -17.80
N SER A 110 -3.20 -12.24 -16.71
CA SER A 110 -2.73 -10.83 -16.75
C SER A 110 -2.27 -10.39 -15.37
N TYR A 111 -1.70 -9.20 -15.26
CA TYR A 111 -1.63 -8.47 -13.99
C TYR A 111 -3.02 -7.99 -13.59
N PRO A 112 -3.37 -7.97 -12.28
CA PRO A 112 -4.69 -7.54 -11.83
C PRO A 112 -4.80 -6.01 -11.86
N ALA A 113 -5.76 -5.49 -12.64
CA ALA A 113 -6.09 -4.07 -12.71
C ALA A 113 -7.48 -3.76 -12.11
N GLY A 114 -7.77 -4.34 -10.96
CA GLY A 114 -9.00 -4.14 -10.20
C GLY A 114 -10.08 -5.21 -10.46
N LEU A 115 -10.96 -5.34 -9.45
CA LEU A 115 -12.12 -6.24 -9.47
C LEU A 115 -13.28 -5.60 -8.71
N CYS A 116 -14.45 -5.54 -9.33
CA CYS A 116 -15.71 -5.23 -8.66
C CYS A 116 -16.72 -6.36 -8.87
N LEU A 117 -17.32 -6.83 -7.77
CA LEU A 117 -18.33 -7.89 -7.78
C LEU A 117 -19.72 -7.30 -7.53
N GLY A 118 -20.64 -7.61 -8.42
CA GLY A 118 -22.03 -7.18 -8.36
C GLY A 118 -22.93 -8.17 -7.63
N ARG A 119 -24.17 -7.75 -7.37
CA ARG A 119 -25.21 -8.52 -6.67
C ARG A 119 -25.86 -9.57 -7.56
N THR A 120 -25.89 -9.32 -8.88
CA THR A 120 -26.54 -10.21 -9.86
C THR A 120 -25.60 -11.29 -10.39
N GLY A 121 -24.41 -11.44 -9.82
CA GLY A 121 -23.34 -12.30 -10.32
C GLY A 121 -22.51 -11.66 -11.43
N LEU A 122 -22.68 -10.35 -11.63
CA LEU A 122 -21.82 -9.55 -12.49
C LEU A 122 -20.44 -9.40 -11.85
N ALA A 123 -19.39 -9.52 -12.64
CA ALA A 123 -18.04 -9.10 -12.25
C ALA A 123 -17.49 -8.11 -13.29
N VAL A 124 -16.85 -7.05 -12.82
CA VAL A 124 -16.08 -6.13 -13.65
C VAL A 124 -14.61 -6.37 -13.34
N VAL A 125 -13.87 -6.85 -14.34
CA VAL A 125 -12.47 -7.29 -14.19
C VAL A 125 -11.55 -6.41 -15.01
N GLY A 126 -10.61 -5.74 -14.34
CA GLY A 126 -9.51 -5.02 -14.97
C GLY A 126 -8.31 -5.97 -15.18
N ARG A 127 -7.68 -5.85 -16.34
CA ARG A 127 -6.49 -6.61 -16.74
C ARG A 127 -5.44 -5.64 -17.29
N SER A 128 -4.19 -5.82 -16.87
CA SER A 128 -3.03 -5.13 -17.43
C SER A 128 -2.10 -6.16 -18.08
N ALA A 129 -1.63 -5.88 -19.28
CA ALA A 129 -0.72 -6.71 -20.06
C ALA A 129 0.10 -5.81 -21.00
N ASP A 130 0.99 -6.37 -21.80
CA ASP A 130 1.91 -5.63 -22.69
C ASP A 130 1.19 -4.68 -23.68
N ASP A 131 -0.08 -4.92 -23.98
CA ASP A 131 -0.90 -4.07 -24.85
C ASP A 131 -1.72 -3.00 -24.11
N GLY A 132 -1.45 -2.82 -22.82
CA GLY A 132 -2.10 -1.85 -21.94
C GLY A 132 -3.18 -2.45 -21.05
N THR A 133 -4.15 -1.64 -20.65
CA THR A 133 -5.22 -2.04 -19.74
C THR A 133 -6.54 -2.27 -20.46
N THR A 134 -7.20 -3.38 -20.13
CA THR A 134 -8.57 -3.70 -20.58
C THR A 134 -9.49 -3.87 -19.38
N VAL A 135 -10.75 -3.42 -19.51
CA VAL A 135 -11.80 -3.68 -18.50
C VAL A 135 -12.89 -4.53 -19.14
N HIS A 136 -13.19 -5.64 -18.49
CA HIS A 136 -14.15 -6.64 -18.97
C HIS A 136 -15.40 -6.68 -18.09
N LEU A 137 -16.56 -6.71 -18.73
CA LEU A 137 -17.82 -7.05 -18.10
C LEU A 137 -18.03 -8.55 -18.20
N CYS A 138 -18.16 -9.24 -17.07
CA CYS A 138 -18.22 -10.69 -16.99
C CYS A 138 -19.54 -11.13 -16.32
N GLN A 139 -20.36 -11.92 -17.03
CA GLN A 139 -21.57 -12.53 -16.49
C GLN A 139 -21.49 -14.05 -16.59
N ALA A 140 -22.07 -14.73 -15.60
CA ALA A 140 -22.10 -16.19 -15.62
C ALA A 140 -22.77 -16.75 -16.89
N GLY A 141 -22.05 -17.59 -17.61
CA GLY A 141 -22.56 -18.23 -18.83
C GLY A 141 -22.50 -17.38 -20.10
N ALA A 142 -21.90 -16.18 -20.05
CA ALA A 142 -21.63 -15.34 -21.21
C ALA A 142 -20.12 -15.14 -21.39
N ALA A 143 -19.67 -14.86 -22.61
CA ALA A 143 -18.30 -14.46 -22.86
C ALA A 143 -18.03 -13.08 -22.27
N PRO A 144 -16.81 -12.81 -21.76
CA PRO A 144 -16.43 -11.49 -21.29
C PRO A 144 -16.53 -10.43 -22.39
N GLU A 145 -17.11 -9.28 -22.08
CA GLU A 145 -17.22 -8.15 -23.00
C GLU A 145 -16.24 -7.06 -22.60
N VAL A 146 -15.41 -6.57 -23.55
CA VAL A 146 -14.51 -5.45 -23.32
C VAL A 146 -15.31 -4.15 -23.34
N ILE A 147 -15.32 -3.41 -22.22
CA ILE A 147 -16.02 -2.13 -22.07
C ILE A 147 -15.07 -0.94 -22.03
N TYR A 148 -13.76 -1.19 -21.87
CA TYR A 148 -12.70 -0.18 -21.91
C TYR A 148 -11.38 -0.81 -22.34
N HIS A 149 -10.58 -0.06 -23.12
CA HIS A 149 -9.20 -0.40 -23.49
C HIS A 149 -8.39 0.86 -23.72
N HIS A 150 -7.19 0.92 -23.16
CA HIS A 150 -6.21 1.97 -23.41
C HIS A 150 -4.78 1.43 -23.23
N ALA A 151 -3.81 2.01 -23.96
CA ALA A 151 -2.41 1.64 -23.84
C ALA A 151 -1.76 2.11 -22.52
N GLU A 152 -2.25 3.21 -21.96
CA GLU A 152 -1.78 3.70 -20.66
C GLU A 152 -2.48 2.97 -19.51
N ASP A 153 -1.87 3.08 -18.30
CA ASP A 153 -2.36 2.42 -17.10
C ASP A 153 -3.77 2.87 -16.71
N ALA A 154 -4.59 1.90 -16.32
CA ALA A 154 -5.93 2.11 -15.81
C ALA A 154 -6.34 0.98 -14.86
N HIS A 155 -7.41 1.17 -14.09
CA HIS A 155 -7.95 0.14 -13.22
C HIS A 155 -9.44 0.30 -12.98
N VAL A 156 -10.12 -0.80 -12.67
CA VAL A 156 -11.51 -0.79 -12.18
C VAL A 156 -11.52 -0.29 -10.75
N ALA A 157 -12.16 0.85 -10.51
CA ALA A 157 -12.17 1.51 -9.21
C ALA A 157 -13.44 1.22 -8.41
N ALA A 158 -14.64 1.30 -9.03
CA ALA A 158 -15.90 1.10 -8.33
C ALA A 158 -17.03 0.63 -9.27
N LEU A 159 -18.01 -0.08 -8.69
CA LEU A 159 -19.27 -0.46 -9.31
C LEU A 159 -20.42 0.09 -8.47
N SER A 160 -21.38 0.77 -9.10
CA SER A 160 -22.56 1.29 -8.39
C SER A 160 -23.44 0.15 -7.86
N ARG A 161 -24.19 0.43 -6.79
CA ARG A 161 -25.05 -0.55 -6.13
C ARG A 161 -26.09 -1.17 -7.07
N GLY A 162 -26.60 -0.39 -8.03
CA GLY A 162 -27.53 -0.83 -9.08
C GLY A 162 -26.85 -1.40 -10.32
N GLU A 163 -25.52 -1.58 -10.32
CA GLU A 163 -24.71 -2.16 -11.42
C GLU A 163 -24.83 -1.40 -12.75
N SER A 164 -25.27 -0.16 -12.72
CA SER A 164 -25.52 0.67 -13.91
C SER A 164 -24.37 1.62 -14.26
N LEU A 165 -23.41 1.80 -13.32
CA LEU A 165 -22.27 2.70 -13.47
C LEU A 165 -21.00 1.99 -12.97
N ILE A 166 -19.92 2.15 -13.74
CA ILE A 166 -18.59 1.62 -13.45
C ILE A 166 -17.62 2.79 -13.47
N ALA A 167 -16.86 2.98 -12.39
CA ALA A 167 -15.80 3.96 -12.33
C ALA A 167 -14.46 3.30 -12.68
N ILE A 168 -13.70 3.94 -13.55
CA ILE A 168 -12.38 3.52 -14.02
C ILE A 168 -11.41 4.65 -13.71
N GLY A 169 -10.35 4.36 -12.92
CA GLY A 169 -9.20 5.24 -12.81
C GLY A 169 -8.32 5.06 -14.05
N HIS A 170 -7.84 6.14 -14.66
CA HIS A 170 -7.02 6.06 -15.86
C HIS A 170 -5.98 7.17 -15.96
N SER A 171 -4.92 6.89 -16.71
CA SER A 171 -3.83 7.82 -16.98
C SER A 171 -3.70 8.16 -18.49
N GLU A 172 -4.80 8.22 -19.23
CA GLU A 172 -4.81 8.53 -20.68
C GLU A 172 -4.09 9.84 -21.06
N HIS A 173 -3.91 10.73 -20.08
CA HIS A 173 -3.16 11.98 -20.21
C HIS A 173 -1.64 11.81 -19.98
N GLY A 174 -1.14 10.57 -19.75
CA GLY A 174 0.28 10.24 -19.63
C GLY A 174 0.88 10.40 -18.23
N ASP A 175 0.06 10.60 -17.19
CA ASP A 175 0.52 10.72 -15.79
C ASP A 175 -0.19 9.69 -14.90
N SER A 176 0.45 8.53 -14.71
CA SER A 176 -0.11 7.44 -13.92
C SER A 176 -0.07 7.68 -12.40
N ARG A 177 0.69 8.67 -11.95
CA ARG A 177 0.75 9.06 -10.53
C ARG A 177 -0.41 9.99 -10.12
N HIS A 178 -1.00 10.70 -11.08
CA HIS A 178 -2.12 11.62 -10.87
C HIS A 178 -3.26 11.27 -11.82
N MET A 179 -3.95 10.17 -11.53
CA MET A 179 -4.99 9.63 -12.39
C MET A 179 -6.21 10.54 -12.52
N ALA A 180 -6.94 10.35 -13.61
CA ALA A 180 -8.29 10.83 -13.86
C ALA A 180 -9.32 9.73 -13.60
N LEU A 181 -10.60 10.09 -13.52
CA LEU A 181 -11.72 9.15 -13.40
C LEU A 181 -12.64 9.24 -14.59
N ARG A 182 -12.98 8.07 -15.17
CA ARG A 182 -14.04 7.90 -16.14
C ARG A 182 -15.17 7.08 -15.56
N VAL A 183 -16.41 7.49 -15.74
CA VAL A 183 -17.59 6.67 -15.42
C VAL A 183 -18.23 6.22 -16.72
N VAL A 184 -18.42 4.91 -16.84
CA VAL A 184 -19.04 4.26 -17.99
C VAL A 184 -20.27 3.46 -17.59
N ARG A 185 -21.14 3.16 -18.57
CA ARG A 185 -22.22 2.17 -18.42
C ARG A 185 -21.72 0.77 -18.75
N PRO A 186 -22.50 -0.28 -18.43
CA PRO A 186 -22.15 -1.65 -18.78
C PRO A 186 -21.93 -1.92 -20.28
N ASP A 187 -22.50 -1.10 -21.15
CA ASP A 187 -22.30 -1.14 -22.61
C ASP A 187 -21.03 -0.39 -23.09
N GLY A 188 -20.20 0.09 -22.16
CA GLY A 188 -18.99 0.86 -22.44
C GLY A 188 -19.23 2.34 -22.75
N ALA A 189 -20.48 2.81 -22.79
CA ALA A 189 -20.78 4.21 -23.08
C ALA A 189 -20.31 5.11 -21.93
N THR A 190 -19.44 6.09 -22.23
CA THR A 190 -18.97 7.08 -21.28
C THR A 190 -20.14 7.95 -20.79
N VAL A 191 -20.25 8.08 -19.46
CA VAL A 191 -21.22 8.96 -18.79
C VAL A 191 -20.57 10.32 -18.50
N ALA A 192 -19.38 10.31 -17.89
CA ALA A 192 -18.62 11.51 -17.54
C ALA A 192 -17.15 11.18 -17.28
N ASP A 193 -16.30 12.21 -17.41
CA ASP A 193 -14.90 12.20 -17.01
C ASP A 193 -14.66 13.28 -15.96
N LEU A 194 -13.76 13.00 -15.00
CA LEU A 194 -13.28 13.95 -14.01
C LEU A 194 -11.76 13.96 -14.02
N TRP A 195 -11.18 15.12 -14.31
CA TRP A 195 -9.75 15.37 -14.29
C TRP A 195 -9.46 16.78 -13.80
N ASP A 196 -8.68 16.90 -12.76
CA ASP A 196 -8.35 18.18 -12.11
C ASP A 196 -7.11 18.89 -12.71
N GLY A 197 -6.58 18.34 -13.80
CA GLY A 197 -5.40 18.87 -14.50
C GLY A 197 -4.08 18.23 -14.04
N PRO A 198 -2.96 18.63 -14.67
CA PRO A 198 -1.64 18.03 -14.40
C PRO A 198 -1.25 18.13 -12.93
N GLY A 199 -0.64 17.06 -12.39
CA GLY A 199 -0.15 16.99 -11.03
C GLY A 199 -1.26 16.99 -9.96
N LYS A 200 -2.49 16.63 -10.33
CA LYS A 200 -3.63 16.54 -9.40
C LYS A 200 -4.41 15.27 -9.66
N GLY A 201 -4.22 14.29 -8.80
CA GLY A 201 -4.94 13.03 -8.87
C GLY A 201 -6.39 13.14 -8.39
N VAL A 202 -7.24 12.29 -8.98
CA VAL A 202 -8.60 12.02 -8.51
C VAL A 202 -8.81 10.52 -8.44
N TYR A 203 -9.29 10.01 -7.31
CA TYR A 203 -9.39 8.58 -7.02
C TYR A 203 -10.78 8.25 -6.47
N ALA A 204 -11.44 7.23 -7.04
CA ALA A 204 -12.74 6.80 -6.55
C ALA A 204 -12.63 6.03 -5.24
N ALA A 205 -13.28 6.51 -4.19
CA ALA A 205 -13.42 5.79 -2.93
C ALA A 205 -14.64 4.85 -2.91
N GLY A 206 -15.60 5.06 -3.82
CA GLY A 206 -16.75 4.18 -4.02
C GLY A 206 -18.07 4.91 -4.25
N PHE A 207 -18.97 4.28 -4.99
CA PHE A 207 -20.33 4.78 -5.14
C PHE A 207 -21.12 4.70 -3.83
N ALA A 208 -22.10 5.58 -3.68
CA ALA A 208 -23.06 5.49 -2.59
C ALA A 208 -23.71 4.10 -2.55
N PRO A 209 -23.81 3.44 -1.38
CA PRO A 209 -24.23 2.04 -1.27
C PRO A 209 -25.76 1.85 -1.36
N VAL A 210 -26.46 2.79 -1.99
CA VAL A 210 -27.92 2.80 -2.15
C VAL A 210 -28.27 2.60 -3.61
N GLU A 211 -29.26 1.74 -3.87
CA GLU A 211 -29.72 1.48 -5.25
C GLU A 211 -30.32 2.74 -5.88
N GLY A 212 -29.88 3.04 -7.12
CA GLY A 212 -30.30 4.25 -7.85
C GLY A 212 -29.57 5.53 -7.46
N ASP A 213 -28.69 5.51 -6.46
CA ASP A 213 -27.85 6.64 -6.10
C ASP A 213 -26.56 6.62 -6.94
N SER A 214 -26.35 7.68 -7.75
CA SER A 214 -25.21 7.82 -8.66
C SER A 214 -24.02 8.54 -8.04
N ARG A 215 -24.13 9.03 -6.81
CA ARG A 215 -23.04 9.75 -6.15
C ARG A 215 -21.81 8.86 -5.95
N LEU A 216 -20.67 9.34 -6.42
CA LEU A 216 -19.36 8.75 -6.23
C LEU A 216 -18.57 9.56 -5.21
N LEU A 217 -18.05 8.92 -4.18
CA LEU A 217 -17.09 9.52 -3.27
C LEU A 217 -15.71 9.47 -3.92
N VAL A 218 -15.03 10.60 -3.96
CA VAL A 218 -13.75 10.80 -4.65
C VAL A 218 -12.78 11.48 -3.71
N ASN A 219 -11.54 11.00 -3.68
CA ASN A 219 -10.40 11.75 -3.17
C ASN A 219 -9.84 12.64 -4.28
N HIS A 220 -9.47 13.87 -3.95
CA HIS A 220 -8.90 14.85 -4.88
C HIS A 220 -7.78 15.65 -4.22
N GLU A 221 -6.89 16.23 -5.04
CA GLU A 221 -5.72 16.98 -4.58
C GLU A 221 -5.76 18.47 -4.92
N ARG A 222 -6.94 19.04 -5.12
CA ARG A 222 -7.14 20.42 -5.59
C ARG A 222 -6.44 21.48 -4.73
N ARG A 223 -6.26 21.19 -3.42
CA ARG A 223 -5.63 22.09 -2.45
C ARG A 223 -4.27 21.59 -1.93
N GLY A 224 -3.61 20.71 -2.69
CA GLY A 224 -2.26 20.22 -2.37
C GLY A 224 -2.22 19.18 -1.27
N ARG A 225 -3.30 18.44 -1.06
CA ARG A 225 -3.40 17.26 -0.20
C ARG A 225 -4.65 16.46 -0.55
N ASP A 226 -4.71 15.22 -0.09
CA ASP A 226 -5.91 14.40 -0.22
C ASP A 226 -7.08 14.99 0.59
N GLU A 227 -8.17 15.30 -0.12
CA GLU A 227 -9.43 15.77 0.42
C GLU A 227 -10.61 15.10 -0.30
N LEU A 228 -11.84 15.39 0.12
CA LEU A 228 -13.01 14.65 -0.30
C LEU A 228 -13.92 15.46 -1.21
N LEU A 229 -14.44 14.78 -2.23
CA LEU A 229 -15.45 15.27 -3.16
C LEU A 229 -16.58 14.23 -3.28
N ILE A 230 -17.82 14.66 -3.22
CA ILE A 230 -18.95 13.86 -3.69
C ILE A 230 -19.29 14.34 -5.10
N TRP A 231 -19.06 13.48 -6.08
CA TRP A 231 -19.33 13.71 -7.49
C TRP A 231 -20.53 12.88 -7.95
N ASP A 232 -21.50 13.51 -8.60
CA ASP A 232 -22.56 12.80 -9.30
C ASP A 232 -22.33 12.89 -10.81
N PRO A 233 -21.82 11.83 -11.45
CA PRO A 233 -21.47 11.84 -12.87
C PRO A 233 -22.69 11.91 -13.80
N VAL A 234 -23.91 11.59 -13.31
CA VAL A 234 -25.13 11.57 -14.12
C VAL A 234 -25.70 12.95 -14.31
N ILE A 235 -25.68 13.78 -13.26
CA ILE A 235 -26.17 15.16 -13.30
C ILE A 235 -25.06 16.20 -13.36
N GLY A 236 -23.78 15.77 -13.28
CA GLY A 236 -22.62 16.65 -13.37
C GLY A 236 -22.43 17.55 -12.14
N SER A 237 -22.92 17.15 -10.96
CA SER A 237 -22.75 17.96 -9.76
C SER A 237 -21.55 17.52 -8.93
N GLU A 238 -20.87 18.47 -8.32
CA GLU A 238 -19.76 18.28 -7.41
C GLU A 238 -20.02 18.97 -6.08
N LYS A 239 -19.72 18.29 -4.98
CA LYS A 239 -19.75 18.86 -3.63
C LYS A 239 -18.45 18.52 -2.92
N GLU A 240 -17.54 19.48 -2.79
CA GLU A 240 -16.36 19.33 -1.97
C GLU A 240 -16.73 19.29 -0.49
N ILE A 241 -16.09 18.37 0.26
CA ILE A 241 -16.20 18.25 1.71
C ILE A 241 -14.93 18.83 2.31
N VAL A 242 -15.04 20.05 2.83
CA VAL A 242 -13.94 20.78 3.43
C VAL A 242 -13.96 20.56 4.94
N LEU A 243 -12.96 19.87 5.46
CA LEU A 243 -12.81 19.63 6.89
C LEU A 243 -11.63 20.43 7.44
N ASP A 244 -11.82 21.04 8.61
CA ASP A 244 -10.73 21.76 9.33
C ASP A 244 -9.89 20.74 10.12
N LEU A 245 -9.24 19.84 9.37
CA LEU A 245 -8.32 18.81 9.91
C LEU A 245 -6.98 18.95 9.17
N PRO A 246 -5.84 18.99 9.88
CA PRO A 246 -4.53 18.95 9.24
C PRO A 246 -4.24 17.56 8.65
N GLY A 247 -3.23 17.45 7.77
CA GLY A 247 -2.84 16.16 7.17
C GLY A 247 -3.76 15.71 6.04
N GLU A 248 -3.93 14.41 5.86
CA GLU A 248 -4.66 13.80 4.75
C GLU A 248 -5.94 13.12 5.20
N ILE A 249 -6.91 13.05 4.31
CA ILE A 249 -8.28 12.61 4.62
C ILE A 249 -8.73 11.62 3.55
N GLY A 250 -9.08 10.42 4.00
CA GLY A 250 -9.82 9.45 3.20
C GLY A 250 -11.22 9.22 3.77
N ALA A 251 -12.11 8.59 3.01
CA ALA A 251 -13.41 8.23 3.55
C ALA A 251 -14.05 7.02 2.87
N THR A 252 -15.04 6.44 3.56
CA THR A 252 -15.97 5.45 3.03
C THR A 252 -17.40 5.79 3.43
N TRP A 253 -18.35 5.23 2.68
CA TRP A 253 -19.78 5.43 2.98
C TRP A 253 -20.25 4.65 4.21
N TYR A 254 -21.13 5.26 5.00
CA TYR A 254 -22.02 4.47 5.85
C TYR A 254 -22.99 3.67 4.97
N PRO A 255 -23.39 2.44 5.37
CA PRO A 255 -24.20 1.54 4.53
C PRO A 255 -25.55 2.10 4.07
N ASP A 256 -26.09 3.08 4.76
CA ASP A 256 -27.35 3.76 4.43
C ASP A 256 -27.18 4.99 3.49
N GLY A 257 -25.93 5.34 3.15
CA GLY A 257 -25.61 6.48 2.29
C GLY A 257 -25.86 7.85 2.90
N THR A 258 -26.10 7.96 4.21
CA THR A 258 -26.43 9.22 4.91
C THR A 258 -25.22 9.90 5.54
N ALA A 259 -24.12 9.18 5.71
CA ALA A 259 -22.91 9.68 6.34
C ALA A 259 -21.66 9.07 5.72
N LEU A 260 -20.51 9.66 6.03
CA LEU A 260 -19.18 9.13 5.70
C LEU A 260 -18.42 8.77 6.96
N LEU A 261 -17.69 7.66 6.91
CA LEU A 261 -16.62 7.35 7.85
C LEU A 261 -15.35 7.99 7.31
N ILE A 262 -14.86 9.00 8.00
CA ILE A 262 -13.64 9.71 7.67
C ILE A 262 -12.47 9.01 8.35
N SER A 263 -11.44 8.68 7.58
CA SER A 263 -10.11 8.32 8.06
C SER A 263 -9.21 9.54 7.92
N HIS A 264 -8.67 10.02 9.02
CA HIS A 264 -7.80 11.18 9.09
C HIS A 264 -6.41 10.74 9.49
N SER A 265 -5.41 10.99 8.65
CA SER A 265 -4.00 10.69 8.87
C SER A 265 -3.20 11.96 9.12
N HIS A 266 -2.53 12.06 10.25
CA HIS A 266 -1.72 13.21 10.62
C HIS A 266 -0.57 12.82 11.55
N GLU A 267 0.63 13.31 11.24
CA GLU A 267 1.84 13.05 12.04
C GLU A 267 2.01 11.55 12.37
N ALA A 268 1.92 10.71 11.33
CA ALA A 268 2.12 9.26 11.41
C ALA A 268 1.10 8.51 12.31
N ARG A 269 -0.10 9.03 12.50
CA ARG A 269 -1.19 8.43 13.28
C ARG A 269 -2.54 8.69 12.64
N ASP A 270 -3.53 7.86 13.02
CA ASP A 270 -4.86 7.92 12.45
C ASP A 270 -5.94 8.17 13.49
N GLU A 271 -6.99 8.86 13.04
CA GLU A 271 -8.21 9.11 13.77
C GLU A 271 -9.42 8.81 12.88
N LEU A 272 -10.53 8.41 13.47
CA LEU A 272 -11.79 8.19 12.76
C LEU A 272 -12.82 9.22 13.16
N TYR A 273 -13.61 9.66 12.16
CA TYR A 273 -14.75 10.54 12.38
C TYR A 273 -15.96 10.04 11.60
N ARG A 274 -17.15 10.39 12.08
CA ARG A 274 -18.39 10.32 11.32
C ARG A 274 -18.72 11.72 10.82
N TYR A 275 -18.91 11.84 9.50
CA TYR A 275 -19.44 13.06 8.89
C TYR A 275 -20.85 12.81 8.40
N ASP A 276 -21.84 13.55 8.95
CA ASP A 276 -23.25 13.44 8.58
C ASP A 276 -23.53 14.38 7.39
N LEU A 277 -24.14 13.83 6.33
CA LEU A 277 -24.37 14.59 5.10
C LEU A 277 -25.55 15.57 5.19
N SER A 278 -26.44 15.40 6.17
CA SER A 278 -27.66 16.20 6.29
C SER A 278 -27.42 17.53 6.98
N ASP A 279 -26.55 17.58 7.98
CA ASP A 279 -26.25 18.78 8.78
C ASP A 279 -24.76 19.15 8.77
N GLU A 280 -23.96 18.38 8.00
CA GLU A 280 -22.51 18.55 7.82
C GLU A 280 -21.70 18.47 9.13
N SER A 281 -22.27 17.82 10.14
CA SER A 281 -21.61 17.66 11.42
C SER A 281 -20.49 16.61 11.36
N LEU A 282 -19.33 16.95 11.94
CA LEU A 282 -18.19 16.06 12.10
C LEU A 282 -18.06 15.61 13.55
N THR A 283 -18.16 14.31 13.78
CA THR A 283 -18.08 13.72 15.13
C THR A 283 -16.89 12.76 15.20
N ARG A 284 -15.93 13.03 16.10
CA ARG A 284 -14.79 12.13 16.34
C ARG A 284 -15.25 10.84 16.98
N LEU A 285 -14.82 9.70 16.44
CA LEU A 285 -15.02 8.38 17.00
C LEU A 285 -13.91 8.09 18.03
N LYS A 286 -14.26 7.38 19.08
CA LYS A 286 -13.30 7.07 20.14
C LYS A 286 -12.42 5.89 19.71
N THR A 287 -11.18 6.18 19.37
CA THR A 287 -10.12 5.20 19.05
C THR A 287 -8.89 5.44 19.94
N PRO A 288 -8.08 4.41 20.25
CA PRO A 288 -6.80 4.63 20.90
C PRO A 288 -5.84 5.39 19.99
N ARG A 289 -4.83 6.06 20.56
CA ARG A 289 -3.74 6.68 19.79
C ARG A 289 -2.89 5.60 19.12
N GLY A 290 -2.58 5.74 17.84
CA GLY A 290 -1.82 4.81 17.01
C GLY A 290 -2.27 4.85 15.56
N VAL A 291 -2.15 3.73 14.87
CA VAL A 291 -2.47 3.60 13.44
C VAL A 291 -3.69 2.70 13.25
N ILE A 292 -4.52 3.07 12.32
CA ILE A 292 -5.72 2.33 11.90
C ILE A 292 -5.50 1.80 10.48
N ALA A 293 -5.05 0.55 10.39
CA ALA A 293 -4.74 -0.11 9.11
C ALA A 293 -5.98 -0.50 8.27
N GLY A 294 -7.13 0.01 8.63
CA GLY A 294 -8.40 -0.15 7.93
C GLY A 294 -9.58 -0.04 8.89
N ALA A 295 -10.68 0.50 8.40
CA ALA A 295 -11.93 0.63 9.12
C ALA A 295 -13.11 0.37 8.18
N ASP A 296 -14.18 -0.24 8.69
CA ASP A 296 -15.42 -0.48 7.94
C ASP A 296 -16.64 -0.31 8.85
N VAL A 297 -17.76 0.11 8.27
CA VAL A 297 -19.00 0.38 8.98
C VAL A 297 -19.94 -0.79 8.81
N ARG A 298 -20.39 -1.36 9.92
CA ARG A 298 -21.38 -2.43 9.94
C ARG A 298 -22.81 -1.89 9.68
N PRO A 299 -23.76 -2.74 9.27
CA PRO A 299 -25.14 -2.32 9.02
C PRO A 299 -25.85 -1.65 10.21
N ASP A 300 -25.41 -1.95 11.43
CA ASP A 300 -25.94 -1.33 12.66
C ASP A 300 -25.27 0.00 13.01
N GLY A 301 -24.35 0.48 12.15
CA GLY A 301 -23.59 1.71 12.34
C GLY A 301 -22.35 1.56 13.24
N THR A 302 -22.07 0.38 13.77
CA THR A 302 -20.83 0.10 14.51
C THR A 302 -19.66 0.13 13.54
N VAL A 303 -18.58 0.82 13.90
CA VAL A 303 -17.34 0.83 13.11
C VAL A 303 -16.37 -0.20 13.67
N GLU A 304 -15.92 -1.10 12.81
CA GLU A 304 -14.85 -2.07 13.11
C GLU A 304 -13.55 -1.59 12.46
N TYR A 305 -12.43 -1.73 13.17
CA TYR A 305 -11.14 -1.25 12.70
C TYR A 305 -9.98 -2.11 13.19
N SER A 306 -8.91 -2.19 12.40
CA SER A 306 -7.65 -2.79 12.78
C SER A 306 -6.73 -1.71 13.32
N TRP A 307 -6.32 -1.83 14.58
CA TRP A 307 -5.49 -0.84 15.26
C TRP A 307 -4.20 -1.46 15.79
N SER A 308 -3.12 -0.70 15.75
CA SER A 308 -1.87 -0.99 16.46
C SER A 308 -1.16 0.31 16.86
N SER A 309 -0.16 0.20 17.73
CA SER A 309 0.87 1.22 17.91
C SER A 309 2.25 0.57 17.84
N ALA A 310 3.32 1.34 17.74
CA ALA A 310 4.67 0.77 17.75
C ALA A 310 4.92 -0.14 18.96
N ALA A 311 4.30 0.17 20.10
CA ALA A 311 4.40 -0.62 21.33
C ALA A 311 3.46 -1.83 21.37
N GLU A 312 2.29 -1.75 20.73
CA GLU A 312 1.20 -2.73 20.87
C GLU A 312 0.89 -3.40 19.53
N PRO A 313 0.90 -4.77 19.48
CA PRO A 313 0.55 -5.54 18.29
C PRO A 313 -0.85 -5.25 17.75
N PRO A 314 -1.11 -5.55 16.45
CA PRO A 314 -2.40 -5.34 15.82
C PRO A 314 -3.56 -6.07 16.53
N VAL A 315 -4.68 -5.38 16.66
CA VAL A 315 -5.93 -5.92 17.20
C VAL A 315 -7.12 -5.38 16.42
N ILE A 316 -8.12 -6.24 16.15
CA ILE A 316 -9.36 -5.84 15.50
C ILE A 316 -10.38 -5.48 16.58
N ARG A 317 -10.80 -4.23 16.59
CA ARG A 317 -11.72 -3.64 17.58
C ARG A 317 -12.94 -3.04 16.91
N SER A 318 -13.96 -2.77 17.71
CA SER A 318 -15.06 -1.91 17.32
C SER A 318 -15.10 -0.63 18.14
N THR A 319 -15.81 0.38 17.65
CA THR A 319 -16.05 1.64 18.38
C THR A 319 -16.87 1.46 19.67
N SER A 320 -17.50 0.30 19.86
CA SER A 320 -18.09 -0.09 21.15
C SER A 320 -17.04 -0.48 22.20
N GLY A 321 -15.77 -0.62 21.81
CA GLY A 321 -14.66 -1.07 22.67
C GLY A 321 -14.45 -2.59 22.70
N ALA A 322 -15.31 -3.36 22.03
CA ALA A 322 -15.16 -4.81 21.96
C ALA A 322 -14.02 -5.24 21.02
N VAL A 323 -13.32 -6.32 21.36
CA VAL A 323 -12.47 -7.06 20.43
C VAL A 323 -13.38 -7.87 19.50
N VAL A 324 -13.22 -7.68 18.19
CA VAL A 324 -14.10 -8.29 17.18
C VAL A 324 -13.61 -9.68 16.81
N LEU A 325 -12.32 -9.81 16.55
CA LEU A 325 -11.69 -11.07 16.15
C LEU A 325 -10.23 -11.06 16.63
N THR A 326 -9.77 -12.22 17.07
CA THR A 326 -8.40 -12.40 17.57
C THR A 326 -7.68 -13.46 16.72
N PRO A 327 -6.45 -13.20 16.27
CA PRO A 327 -5.63 -14.24 15.63
C PRO A 327 -5.46 -15.45 16.54
N PRO A 328 -5.45 -16.68 16.00
CA PRO A 328 -5.19 -17.86 16.79
C PRO A 328 -3.76 -17.90 17.32
N GLY A 329 -3.56 -18.56 18.47
CA GLY A 329 -2.26 -18.71 19.10
C GLY A 329 -1.81 -17.53 19.97
N PRO A 330 -0.53 -17.51 20.38
CA PRO A 330 0.01 -16.45 21.22
C PRO A 330 0.09 -15.10 20.47
N ALA A 331 -0.29 -14.04 21.14
CA ALA A 331 -0.07 -12.68 20.61
C ALA A 331 1.43 -12.36 20.51
N ALA A 332 1.80 -11.49 19.59
CA ALA A 332 3.16 -10.97 19.50
C ALA A 332 3.51 -10.24 20.82
N PRO A 333 4.73 -10.42 21.38
CA PRO A 333 5.17 -9.63 22.52
C PRO A 333 5.19 -8.13 22.18
N PRO A 334 4.79 -7.25 23.12
CA PRO A 334 4.83 -5.81 22.93
C PRO A 334 6.26 -5.29 22.72
N SER A 335 6.39 -4.07 22.19
CA SER A 335 7.67 -3.38 21.98
C SER A 335 7.70 -2.06 22.75
N VAL A 336 8.52 -1.11 22.29
CA VAL A 336 8.65 0.23 22.85
C VAL A 336 7.81 1.23 22.04
N PRO A 337 7.32 2.32 22.66
CA PRO A 337 6.68 3.39 21.92
C PRO A 337 7.70 4.14 21.04
N VAL A 338 7.23 4.85 20.04
CA VAL A 338 8.05 5.77 19.23
C VAL A 338 8.10 7.15 19.87
N GLU A 339 9.21 7.85 19.64
CA GLU A 339 9.37 9.28 19.88
C GLU A 339 9.29 10.02 18.54
N ASP A 340 8.47 11.06 18.46
CA ASP A 340 8.39 11.94 17.31
C ASP A 340 9.57 12.91 17.34
N VAL A 341 10.25 13.07 16.21
CA VAL A 341 11.36 14.01 16.04
C VAL A 341 11.14 14.82 14.76
N TRP A 342 11.40 16.10 14.85
CA TRP A 342 11.35 17.01 13.73
C TRP A 342 12.71 17.64 13.50
N VAL A 343 13.31 17.37 12.34
CA VAL A 343 14.65 17.83 11.95
C VAL A 343 14.53 18.84 10.82
N ASP A 344 15.28 19.94 10.89
CA ASP A 344 15.37 20.88 9.78
C ASP A 344 16.20 20.26 8.65
N GLY A 345 15.61 20.17 7.46
CA GLY A 345 16.22 19.63 6.26
C GLY A 345 16.22 20.60 5.09
N PRO A 346 16.82 20.24 3.95
CA PRO A 346 16.95 21.14 2.81
C PRO A 346 15.61 21.51 2.16
N GLY A 347 14.58 20.66 2.29
CA GLY A 347 13.23 20.90 1.76
C GLY A 347 12.21 21.37 2.79
N GLY A 348 12.59 21.50 4.06
CA GLY A 348 11.67 21.83 5.14
C GLY A 348 11.91 20.98 6.39
N ARG A 349 10.91 20.93 7.28
CA ARG A 349 10.99 20.10 8.48
C ARG A 349 10.66 18.64 8.17
N ILE A 350 11.58 17.75 8.49
CA ILE A 350 11.48 16.32 8.28
C ILE A 350 10.95 15.65 9.55
N HIS A 351 9.85 14.92 9.45
CA HIS A 351 9.35 14.09 10.55
C HIS A 351 10.07 12.74 10.56
N ALA A 352 10.59 12.35 11.70
CA ALA A 352 11.18 11.03 11.92
C ALA A 352 10.63 10.38 13.19
N LEU A 353 10.53 9.06 13.17
CA LEU A 353 10.07 8.23 14.28
C LEU A 353 11.26 7.47 14.87
N VAL A 354 11.49 7.60 16.17
CA VAL A 354 12.61 6.97 16.86
C VAL A 354 12.11 5.92 17.85
N SER A 355 12.51 4.66 17.64
CA SER A 355 12.37 3.57 18.60
C SER A 355 13.75 3.27 19.19
N LYS A 356 13.88 3.20 20.51
CA LYS A 356 15.17 2.96 21.15
C LYS A 356 15.06 1.97 22.30
N PRO A 357 16.11 1.17 22.54
CA PRO A 357 16.18 0.31 23.70
C PRO A 357 16.43 1.12 24.98
N ASP A 358 16.26 0.48 26.14
CA ASP A 358 16.81 0.97 27.39
C ASP A 358 18.36 0.89 27.37
N GLY A 359 19.03 1.87 27.94
CA GLY A 359 20.48 1.87 28.05
C GLY A 359 21.11 3.25 27.82
N ASP A 360 22.45 3.24 27.79
CA ASP A 360 23.25 4.45 27.64
C ASP A 360 23.52 4.76 26.16
N ARG A 361 23.39 6.03 25.79
CA ARG A 361 23.74 6.55 24.46
C ARG A 361 25.27 6.68 24.30
N PRO A 362 25.82 6.68 23.07
CA PRO A 362 25.13 6.51 21.79
C PRO A 362 24.81 5.04 21.49
N PHE A 363 23.70 4.78 20.74
CA PHE A 363 23.32 3.44 20.31
C PHE A 363 23.88 3.09 18.92
N PRO A 364 24.21 1.81 18.65
CA PRO A 364 24.20 1.35 17.26
C PRO A 364 22.81 1.61 16.68
N THR A 365 22.74 2.18 15.48
CA THR A 365 21.47 2.72 14.97
C THR A 365 21.17 2.22 13.57
N VAL A 366 19.93 1.80 13.37
CA VAL A 366 19.38 1.41 12.07
C VAL A 366 18.53 2.57 11.55
N PHE A 367 18.84 3.02 10.35
CA PHE A 367 17.97 3.86 9.54
C PHE A 367 17.16 2.94 8.65
N ASP A 368 15.91 2.71 9.02
CA ASP A 368 14.95 1.88 8.30
C ASP A 368 14.08 2.79 7.44
N VAL A 369 14.28 2.75 6.13
CA VAL A 369 13.62 3.64 5.17
C VAL A 369 12.51 2.91 4.44
N HIS A 370 11.34 3.52 4.43
CA HIS A 370 10.16 2.91 3.81
C HIS A 370 10.28 2.82 2.29
N GLY A 371 9.55 1.87 1.72
CA GLY A 371 9.33 1.75 0.29
C GLY A 371 8.19 2.63 -0.20
N GLY A 372 7.83 2.48 -1.46
CA GLY A 372 6.74 3.22 -2.07
C GLY A 372 7.15 3.80 -3.42
N PRO A 373 7.55 5.09 -3.55
CA PRO A 373 7.80 6.12 -2.52
C PRO A 373 6.54 6.65 -1.84
N THR A 374 5.38 6.54 -2.50
CA THR A 374 4.07 7.03 -2.02
C THR A 374 3.57 6.19 -0.84
N ALA A 375 4.24 6.34 0.29
CA ALA A 375 3.97 5.69 1.57
C ALA A 375 4.49 6.59 2.70
N GLN A 376 4.37 6.15 3.95
CA GLN A 376 4.97 6.81 5.10
C GLN A 376 5.37 5.79 6.17
N ASP A 377 6.32 6.16 7.00
CA ASP A 377 6.55 5.52 8.28
C ASP A 377 5.57 6.06 9.31
N ASP A 378 4.96 5.17 10.08
CA ASP A 378 3.91 5.50 11.03
C ASP A 378 4.11 4.82 12.40
N ASP A 379 3.23 5.15 13.36
CA ASP A 379 3.23 4.57 14.71
C ASP A 379 2.57 3.18 14.75
N SER A 380 2.78 2.34 13.73
CA SER A 380 2.28 0.97 13.72
C SER A 380 3.29 -0.04 14.30
N PHE A 381 2.79 -1.22 14.70
CA PHE A 381 3.62 -2.31 15.21
C PHE A 381 4.43 -2.96 14.10
N SER A 382 5.74 -2.90 14.19
CA SER A 382 6.68 -3.52 13.25
C SER A 382 7.54 -4.58 13.95
N PRO A 383 7.38 -5.89 13.63
CA PRO A 383 8.25 -6.94 14.15
C PRO A 383 9.74 -6.73 13.84
N PRO A 384 10.15 -6.30 12.62
CA PRO A 384 11.55 -5.96 12.35
C PRO A 384 12.10 -4.84 13.25
N VAL A 385 11.39 -3.72 13.38
CA VAL A 385 11.79 -2.62 14.28
C VAL A 385 11.94 -3.10 15.71
N ALA A 386 10.95 -3.85 16.20
CA ALA A 386 10.96 -4.41 17.54
C ALA A 386 12.12 -5.40 17.76
N ALA A 387 12.49 -6.18 16.74
CA ALA A 387 13.64 -7.08 16.79
C ALA A 387 14.97 -6.31 16.89
N TRP A 388 15.15 -5.25 16.11
CA TRP A 388 16.33 -4.39 16.23
C TRP A 388 16.47 -3.79 17.63
N VAL A 389 15.36 -3.28 18.17
CA VAL A 389 15.34 -2.72 19.55
C VAL A 389 15.70 -3.80 20.59
N ASP A 390 15.16 -5.03 20.48
CA ASP A 390 15.51 -6.15 21.37
C ASP A 390 17.00 -6.50 21.31
N HIS A 391 17.66 -6.23 20.18
CA HIS A 391 19.11 -6.47 20.00
C HIS A 391 19.97 -5.25 20.39
N GLY A 392 19.38 -4.21 20.97
CA GLY A 392 20.10 -3.07 21.49
C GLY A 392 20.36 -1.96 20.47
N PHE A 393 19.73 -1.99 19.32
CA PHE A 393 19.80 -0.92 18.32
C PHE A 393 18.70 0.12 18.55
N ALA A 394 19.03 1.38 18.35
CA ALA A 394 18.02 2.38 18.04
C ALA A 394 17.57 2.23 16.59
N VAL A 395 16.31 2.53 16.30
CA VAL A 395 15.77 2.53 14.93
C VAL A 395 15.21 3.90 14.64
N VAL A 396 15.66 4.51 13.56
CA VAL A 396 15.20 5.81 13.04
C VAL A 396 14.50 5.59 11.72
N ARG A 397 13.22 5.96 11.63
CA ARG A 397 12.40 5.88 10.43
C ARG A 397 12.08 7.28 9.95
N VAL A 398 12.34 7.57 8.69
CA VAL A 398 12.38 8.93 8.16
C VAL A 398 11.27 9.13 7.14
N ASN A 399 10.35 10.07 7.38
CA ASN A 399 9.39 10.53 6.40
C ASN A 399 10.03 11.61 5.50
N TYR A 400 10.89 11.16 4.59
CA TYR A 400 11.62 11.98 3.64
C TYR A 400 10.67 12.62 2.59
N ARG A 401 11.13 13.61 1.83
CA ARG A 401 10.39 14.10 0.65
C ARG A 401 10.11 12.93 -0.30
N GLY A 402 8.85 12.75 -0.69
CA GLY A 402 8.29 11.56 -1.34
C GLY A 402 7.23 10.88 -0.49
N SER A 403 7.28 11.04 0.85
CA SER A 403 6.33 10.42 1.78
C SER A 403 4.94 11.07 1.71
N THR A 404 3.89 10.25 1.93
CA THR A 404 2.51 10.71 2.13
C THR A 404 2.28 11.22 3.56
N GLY A 405 1.15 11.88 3.81
CA GLY A 405 0.78 12.42 5.12
C GLY A 405 1.25 13.85 5.37
N TYR A 406 1.98 14.44 4.41
CA TYR A 406 2.59 15.77 4.51
C TYR A 406 2.19 16.71 3.37
N GLY A 407 1.23 16.31 2.55
CA GLY A 407 0.72 17.04 1.40
C GLY A 407 1.44 16.75 0.08
N SER A 408 0.81 17.16 -1.02
CA SER A 408 1.27 16.84 -2.39
C SER A 408 2.64 17.48 -2.71
N GLU A 409 2.91 18.70 -2.23
CA GLU A 409 4.20 19.36 -2.45
C GLU A 409 5.38 18.55 -1.85
N TRP A 410 5.18 17.95 -0.67
CA TRP A 410 6.19 17.08 -0.04
C TRP A 410 6.33 15.76 -0.79
N ARG A 411 5.20 15.14 -1.16
CA ARG A 411 5.18 13.87 -1.89
C ARG A 411 5.83 13.98 -3.26
N ASP A 412 5.54 15.03 -4.02
CA ASP A 412 5.98 15.18 -5.42
C ASP A 412 7.34 15.87 -5.56
N ALA A 413 7.95 16.32 -4.45
CA ALA A 413 9.26 16.98 -4.44
C ALA A 413 10.41 16.13 -4.99
N ILE A 414 10.21 14.83 -5.20
CA ILE A 414 11.19 13.88 -5.74
C ILE A 414 11.18 13.79 -7.27
N GLU A 415 10.18 14.37 -7.94
CA GLU A 415 10.04 14.31 -9.39
C GLU A 415 11.27 14.83 -10.12
N GLY A 416 11.73 14.07 -11.09
CA GLY A 416 12.90 14.40 -11.91
C GLY A 416 14.25 14.36 -11.20
N ARG A 417 14.29 14.13 -9.87
CA ARG A 417 15.53 13.99 -9.07
C ARG A 417 15.41 12.85 -8.06
N VAL A 418 15.00 11.73 -8.56
CA VAL A 418 14.61 10.52 -7.81
C VAL A 418 15.79 9.95 -7.00
N GLY A 419 15.55 9.63 -5.74
CA GLY A 419 16.51 9.05 -4.81
C GLY A 419 17.49 10.06 -4.19
N LEU A 420 17.94 11.02 -4.97
CA LEU A 420 18.91 12.02 -4.50
C LEU A 420 18.28 13.05 -3.56
N THR A 421 17.02 13.39 -3.80
CA THR A 421 16.23 14.31 -2.95
C THR A 421 15.94 13.67 -1.59
N GLU A 422 15.51 12.42 -1.58
CA GLU A 422 15.21 11.63 -0.38
C GLU A 422 16.47 11.41 0.47
N LEU A 423 17.60 11.12 -0.17
CA LEU A 423 18.88 10.91 0.53
C LEU A 423 19.42 12.18 1.21
N GLU A 424 19.11 13.37 0.70
CA GLU A 424 19.43 14.61 1.39
C GLU A 424 18.69 14.71 2.74
N ASP A 425 17.41 14.31 2.78
CA ASP A 425 16.60 14.33 3.99
C ASP A 425 17.04 13.24 4.98
N ILE A 426 17.29 12.03 4.48
CA ILE A 426 17.80 10.90 5.28
C ILE A 426 19.13 11.29 5.92
N LYS A 427 20.02 11.92 5.15
CA LYS A 427 21.29 12.42 5.67
C LYS A 427 21.12 13.51 6.75
N ALA A 428 20.20 14.43 6.56
CA ALA A 428 19.94 15.48 7.58
C ALA A 428 19.49 14.85 8.91
N VAL A 429 18.61 13.85 8.87
CA VAL A 429 18.16 13.12 10.06
C VAL A 429 19.29 12.26 10.65
N ARG A 430 20.13 11.65 9.81
CA ARG A 430 21.34 10.92 10.26
C ARG A 430 22.29 11.85 11.00
N ASP A 431 22.58 13.02 10.45
CA ASP A 431 23.49 13.99 11.04
C ASP A 431 22.94 14.54 12.37
N TRP A 432 21.62 14.76 12.45
CA TRP A 432 20.94 15.06 13.71
C TRP A 432 21.09 13.93 14.73
N ALA A 433 20.87 12.67 14.34
CA ALA A 433 20.94 11.54 15.26
C ALA A 433 22.35 11.39 15.86
N VAL A 434 23.40 11.62 15.06
CA VAL A 434 24.79 11.62 15.53
C VAL A 434 25.08 12.81 16.43
N SER A 435 24.73 14.03 16.00
CA SER A 435 25.05 15.27 16.76
C SER A 435 24.27 15.37 18.06
N SER A 436 23.07 14.80 18.16
CA SER A 436 22.28 14.71 19.40
C SER A 436 22.79 13.64 20.38
N GLY A 437 23.79 12.85 19.98
CA GLY A 437 24.32 11.74 20.76
C GLY A 437 23.37 10.53 20.83
N LEU A 438 22.37 10.44 19.97
CA LEU A 438 21.51 9.25 19.86
C LEU A 438 22.28 8.10 19.22
N ALA A 439 22.90 8.35 18.07
CA ALA A 439 23.51 7.36 17.21
C ALA A 439 25.04 7.34 17.31
N ASP A 440 25.63 6.15 17.37
CA ASP A 440 27.07 5.93 17.25
C ASP A 440 27.48 6.05 15.76
N PRO A 441 28.29 7.05 15.38
CA PRO A 441 28.64 7.31 13.98
C PRO A 441 29.39 6.14 13.31
N GLU A 442 30.01 5.25 14.09
CA GLU A 442 30.73 4.10 13.56
C GLU A 442 29.85 2.83 13.40
N LYS A 443 28.57 2.91 13.82
CA LYS A 443 27.63 1.76 13.84
C LYS A 443 26.27 2.13 13.25
N LEU A 444 26.28 2.65 12.03
CA LEU A 444 25.08 3.06 11.32
C LEU A 444 24.73 2.06 10.21
N VAL A 445 23.53 1.54 10.27
CA VAL A 445 22.96 0.64 9.26
C VAL A 445 21.93 1.42 8.45
N LEU A 446 22.02 1.37 7.12
CA LEU A 446 20.97 1.82 6.22
C LEU A 446 20.24 0.60 5.68
N THR A 447 18.92 0.56 5.83
CA THR A 447 18.11 -0.57 5.37
C THR A 447 16.74 -0.13 4.87
N GLY A 448 16.18 -0.92 3.96
CA GLY A 448 14.82 -0.74 3.47
C GLY A 448 14.45 -1.80 2.43
N GLY A 449 13.16 -1.81 2.08
CA GLY A 449 12.61 -2.70 1.06
C GLY A 449 12.07 -1.93 -0.15
N SER A 450 12.10 -2.52 -1.35
CA SER A 450 11.62 -1.90 -2.59
C SER A 450 12.27 -0.53 -2.80
N TRP A 451 11.51 0.55 -2.83
CA TRP A 451 12.06 1.92 -2.88
C TRP A 451 13.07 2.21 -1.76
N GLY A 452 12.81 1.76 -0.53
CA GLY A 452 13.78 1.87 0.58
C GLY A 452 15.05 1.05 0.34
N GLY A 453 14.96 -0.09 -0.35
CA GLY A 453 16.10 -0.88 -0.81
C GLY A 453 16.91 -0.14 -1.88
N PHE A 454 16.24 0.51 -2.83
CA PHE A 454 16.84 1.41 -3.81
C PHE A 454 17.61 2.56 -3.12
N LEU A 455 16.96 3.27 -2.19
CA LEU A 455 17.60 4.33 -1.41
C LEU A 455 18.79 3.84 -0.59
N THR A 456 18.71 2.60 -0.09
CA THR A 456 19.84 1.95 0.60
C THR A 456 21.05 1.82 -0.34
N LEU A 457 20.87 1.21 -1.51
CA LEU A 457 21.97 1.01 -2.45
C LEU A 457 22.51 2.34 -3.00
N LEU A 458 21.64 3.29 -3.32
CA LEU A 458 22.03 4.62 -3.79
C LEU A 458 22.78 5.40 -2.69
N GLY A 459 22.32 5.31 -1.44
CA GLY A 459 22.96 5.95 -0.29
C GLY A 459 24.37 5.42 -0.03
N LEU A 460 24.58 4.10 -0.13
CA LEU A 460 25.93 3.52 0.01
C LEU A 460 26.90 4.02 -1.05
N GLY A 461 26.43 4.31 -2.26
CA GLY A 461 27.29 4.81 -3.35
C GLY A 461 27.50 6.31 -3.34
N THR A 462 26.49 7.10 -2.95
CA THR A 462 26.54 8.57 -2.95
C THR A 462 27.05 9.15 -1.64
N GLN A 463 26.92 8.40 -0.52
CA GLN A 463 27.32 8.78 0.84
C GLN A 463 28.22 7.69 1.47
N PRO A 464 29.33 7.29 0.83
CA PRO A 464 30.10 6.08 1.17
C PRO A 464 30.76 6.10 2.55
N ASP A 465 30.91 7.27 3.17
CA ASP A 465 31.53 7.45 4.47
C ASP A 465 30.50 7.56 5.61
N ASP A 466 29.19 7.57 5.29
CA ASP A 466 28.13 7.80 6.25
C ASP A 466 27.55 6.50 6.85
N TRP A 467 27.78 5.35 6.21
CA TRP A 467 27.12 4.09 6.53
C TRP A 467 28.12 2.96 6.77
N SER A 468 27.89 2.18 7.83
CA SER A 468 28.74 1.05 8.21
C SER A 468 28.30 -0.27 7.52
N VAL A 469 27.03 -0.42 7.21
CA VAL A 469 26.43 -1.60 6.56
C VAL A 469 25.17 -1.18 5.80
N GLY A 470 24.91 -1.80 4.64
CA GLY A 470 23.66 -1.70 3.91
C GLY A 470 22.91 -3.02 3.87
N ILE A 471 21.58 -2.99 4.04
CA ILE A 471 20.70 -4.15 3.89
C ILE A 471 19.55 -3.74 2.98
N ALA A 472 19.55 -4.21 1.74
CA ALA A 472 18.56 -3.87 0.73
C ALA A 472 17.68 -5.08 0.39
N ALA A 473 16.37 -4.96 0.60
CA ALA A 473 15.42 -5.99 0.22
C ALA A 473 14.69 -5.58 -1.06
N VAL A 474 14.65 -6.48 -2.05
CA VAL A 474 14.01 -6.30 -3.37
C VAL A 474 14.24 -4.90 -3.96
N PRO A 475 15.52 -4.45 -4.12
CA PRO A 475 15.84 -3.08 -4.51
C PRO A 475 15.75 -2.86 -6.02
N VAL A 476 15.59 -1.60 -6.44
CA VAL A 476 16.02 -1.16 -7.77
C VAL A 476 17.50 -0.73 -7.67
N ALA A 477 18.38 -1.33 -8.47
CA ALA A 477 19.82 -1.08 -8.49
C ALA A 477 20.31 -0.44 -9.79
N ASP A 478 19.57 -0.63 -10.88
CA ASP A 478 19.81 -0.06 -12.21
C ASP A 478 18.45 0.23 -12.86
N TYR A 479 18.04 1.49 -12.87
CA TYR A 479 16.75 1.89 -13.42
C TYR A 479 16.60 1.69 -14.92
N VAL A 480 17.71 1.71 -15.68
CA VAL A 480 17.63 1.46 -17.14
C VAL A 480 17.31 0.00 -17.39
N ALA A 481 18.04 -0.92 -16.74
CA ALA A 481 17.78 -2.34 -16.87
C ALA A 481 16.46 -2.78 -16.22
N ALA A 482 16.05 -2.13 -15.11
CA ALA A 482 14.75 -2.38 -14.48
C ALA A 482 13.61 -2.01 -15.44
N TYR A 483 13.63 -0.82 -16.01
CA TYR A 483 12.61 -0.34 -16.94
C TYR A 483 12.41 -1.26 -18.16
N GLU A 484 13.47 -1.92 -18.63
CA GLU A 484 13.37 -2.88 -19.75
C GLU A 484 12.62 -4.17 -19.38
N ASP A 485 12.67 -4.57 -18.10
CA ASP A 485 12.22 -5.89 -17.63
C ASP A 485 10.98 -5.83 -16.73
N GLU A 486 10.59 -4.65 -16.24
CA GLU A 486 9.48 -4.49 -15.30
C GLU A 486 8.10 -4.47 -16.00
N MET A 487 7.06 -4.72 -15.22
CA MET A 487 5.68 -4.67 -15.70
C MET A 487 5.26 -3.27 -16.17
N GLU A 488 4.37 -3.19 -17.18
CA GLU A 488 3.98 -1.93 -17.85
C GLU A 488 3.46 -0.85 -16.88
N ALA A 489 2.73 -1.24 -15.83
CA ALA A 489 2.24 -0.29 -14.82
C ALA A 489 3.39 0.44 -14.09
N LEU A 490 4.55 -0.21 -13.90
CA LEU A 490 5.73 0.43 -13.32
C LEU A 490 6.49 1.26 -14.34
N GLN A 491 6.56 0.84 -15.61
CA GLN A 491 7.10 1.68 -16.67
C GLN A 491 6.30 2.99 -16.80
N ALA A 492 4.97 2.93 -16.69
CA ALA A 492 4.11 4.12 -16.68
C ALA A 492 4.37 5.01 -15.46
N PHE A 493 4.56 4.41 -14.29
CA PHE A 493 4.92 5.10 -13.05
C PHE A 493 6.28 5.80 -13.19
N ASP A 494 7.29 5.11 -13.71
CA ASP A 494 8.61 5.65 -13.91
C ASP A 494 8.61 6.81 -14.93
N ARG A 495 7.91 6.67 -16.06
CA ARG A 495 7.74 7.77 -17.02
C ARG A 495 7.15 9.02 -16.38
N SER A 496 6.14 8.87 -15.53
CA SER A 496 5.54 9.97 -14.78
C SER A 496 6.54 10.58 -13.79
N LEU A 497 7.27 9.76 -13.04
CA LEU A 497 8.19 10.20 -11.99
C LEU A 497 9.45 10.87 -12.54
N PHE A 498 10.05 10.30 -13.58
CA PHE A 498 11.26 10.82 -14.24
C PHE A 498 10.95 11.92 -15.28
N GLY A 499 9.69 12.05 -15.70
CA GLY A 499 9.24 12.98 -16.72
C GLY A 499 9.59 12.53 -18.15
N GLY A 500 9.64 11.22 -18.40
CA GLY A 500 9.87 10.57 -19.67
C GLY A 500 10.52 9.19 -19.51
N SER A 501 10.63 8.45 -20.61
CA SER A 501 11.33 7.16 -20.68
C SER A 501 12.86 7.30 -20.56
N PRO A 502 13.61 6.19 -20.37
CA PRO A 502 15.07 6.21 -20.37
C PRO A 502 15.68 6.78 -21.67
N ASP A 503 15.01 6.61 -22.82
CA ASP A 503 15.46 7.17 -24.10
C ASP A 503 15.25 8.70 -24.18
N GLU A 504 14.21 9.22 -23.52
CA GLU A 504 13.86 10.64 -23.55
C GLU A 504 14.64 11.45 -22.50
N VAL A 505 14.88 10.87 -21.31
CA VAL A 505 15.57 11.53 -20.19
C VAL A 505 16.70 10.66 -19.60
N PRO A 506 17.67 10.17 -20.39
CA PRO A 506 18.66 9.18 -19.99
C PRO A 506 19.52 9.60 -18.79
N ASP A 507 19.81 10.89 -18.66
CA ASP A 507 20.62 11.40 -17.56
C ASP A 507 19.93 11.22 -16.21
N ARG A 508 18.60 11.42 -16.13
CA ARG A 508 17.82 11.26 -14.90
C ARG A 508 17.84 9.82 -14.41
N TYR A 509 17.62 8.85 -15.32
CA TYR A 509 17.68 7.43 -14.99
C TYR A 509 19.08 7.01 -14.53
N ARG A 510 20.12 7.47 -15.22
CA ARG A 510 21.50 7.17 -14.85
C ARG A 510 21.88 7.77 -13.50
N GLU A 511 21.55 9.03 -13.23
CA GLU A 511 21.87 9.70 -11.97
C GLU A 511 21.13 9.08 -10.77
N SER A 512 19.95 8.53 -10.99
CA SER A 512 19.17 7.82 -9.98
C SER A 512 19.56 6.35 -9.81
N SER A 513 20.33 5.77 -10.73
CA SER A 513 20.71 4.34 -10.67
C SER A 513 21.86 4.10 -9.69
N PRO A 514 21.68 3.26 -8.64
CA PRO A 514 22.76 2.87 -7.73
C PRO A 514 24.02 2.34 -8.42
N ILE A 515 23.87 1.58 -9.52
CA ILE A 515 24.98 1.02 -10.29
C ILE A 515 25.96 2.09 -10.79
N THR A 516 25.50 3.31 -11.05
CA THR A 516 26.34 4.46 -11.42
C THR A 516 27.39 4.76 -10.37
N TYR A 517 27.10 4.48 -9.12
CA TYR A 517 27.95 4.79 -7.97
C TYR A 517 28.57 3.56 -7.31
N VAL A 518 28.38 2.36 -7.86
CA VAL A 518 28.88 1.10 -7.29
C VAL A 518 30.39 1.13 -7.01
N SER A 519 31.14 1.89 -7.82
CA SER A 519 32.58 2.09 -7.65
C SER A 519 32.99 2.83 -6.37
N LYS A 520 32.09 3.52 -5.72
CA LYS A 520 32.31 4.30 -4.49
C LYS A 520 31.88 3.55 -3.24
N VAL A 521 31.14 2.45 -3.37
CA VAL A 521 30.64 1.67 -2.24
C VAL A 521 31.80 1.10 -1.43
N ARG A 522 31.74 1.25 -0.11
CA ARG A 522 32.75 0.79 0.84
C ARG A 522 32.19 -0.14 1.90
N ALA A 523 30.95 0.13 2.34
CA ALA A 523 30.28 -0.67 3.34
C ALA A 523 29.91 -2.07 2.81
N PRO A 524 29.95 -3.12 3.63
CA PRO A 524 29.35 -4.41 3.32
C PRO A 524 27.87 -4.29 2.96
N VAL A 525 27.39 -5.09 2.00
CA VAL A 525 26.02 -5.04 1.48
C VAL A 525 25.38 -6.42 1.58
N LEU A 526 24.18 -6.49 2.18
CA LEU A 526 23.30 -7.64 2.07
C LEU A 526 22.14 -7.27 1.13
N VAL A 527 21.91 -8.10 0.10
CA VAL A 527 20.77 -7.94 -0.81
C VAL A 527 19.86 -9.17 -0.70
N LEU A 528 18.57 -8.93 -0.54
CA LEU A 528 17.53 -9.94 -0.59
C LEU A 528 16.69 -9.66 -1.84
N ALA A 529 16.55 -10.64 -2.73
CA ALA A 529 15.84 -10.48 -4.00
C ALA A 529 14.92 -11.67 -4.28
N GLY A 530 13.87 -11.44 -5.05
CA GLY A 530 13.00 -12.47 -5.62
C GLY A 530 13.42 -12.78 -7.05
N GLU A 531 13.47 -14.05 -7.44
CA GLU A 531 13.82 -14.46 -8.80
C GLU A 531 12.73 -14.08 -9.81
N ASN A 532 11.45 -14.13 -9.39
CA ASN A 532 10.28 -13.88 -10.24
C ASN A 532 9.60 -12.52 -9.92
N ASP A 533 10.33 -11.58 -9.35
CA ASP A 533 9.78 -10.27 -8.98
C ASP A 533 9.55 -9.41 -10.24
N PRO A 534 8.29 -9.10 -10.63
CA PRO A 534 7.99 -8.31 -11.81
C PRO A 534 8.15 -6.80 -11.58
N ARG A 535 8.36 -6.38 -10.32
CA ARG A 535 8.49 -4.98 -9.91
C ARG A 535 9.95 -4.56 -9.79
N CYS A 536 10.79 -5.48 -9.29
CA CYS A 536 12.23 -5.27 -9.14
C CYS A 536 12.97 -6.46 -9.78
N PRO A 537 12.99 -6.55 -11.12
CA PRO A 537 13.51 -7.71 -11.86
C PRO A 537 14.94 -8.05 -11.47
N ILE A 538 15.25 -9.35 -11.41
CA ILE A 538 16.51 -9.84 -10.83
C ILE A 538 17.76 -9.37 -11.61
N ARG A 539 17.70 -9.24 -12.94
CA ARG A 539 18.86 -8.90 -13.81
C ARG A 539 19.58 -7.62 -13.36
N GLN A 540 18.84 -6.57 -13.04
CA GLN A 540 19.42 -5.29 -12.63
C GLN A 540 20.13 -5.38 -11.25
N ILE A 541 19.67 -6.29 -10.37
CA ILE A 541 20.31 -6.58 -9.09
C ILE A 541 21.61 -7.34 -9.31
N GLU A 542 21.61 -8.37 -10.17
CA GLU A 542 22.80 -9.14 -10.53
C GLU A 542 23.90 -8.25 -11.12
N ASN A 543 23.56 -7.34 -12.04
CA ASN A 543 24.49 -6.35 -12.58
C ASN A 543 25.19 -5.52 -11.47
N TYR A 544 24.43 -5.12 -10.45
CA TYR A 544 25.00 -4.35 -9.33
C TYR A 544 25.91 -5.21 -8.45
N LEU A 545 25.54 -6.46 -8.18
CA LEU A 545 26.34 -7.40 -7.38
C LEU A 545 27.66 -7.74 -8.10
N ASP A 546 27.65 -7.91 -9.42
CA ASP A 546 28.86 -8.08 -10.23
C ASP A 546 29.79 -6.89 -10.08
N GLY A 547 29.25 -5.67 -10.11
CA GLY A 547 30.01 -4.45 -9.87
C GLY A 547 30.67 -4.38 -8.48
N LEU A 548 30.01 -4.88 -7.43
CA LEU A 548 30.58 -5.02 -6.09
C LEU A 548 31.68 -6.08 -6.05
N ALA A 549 31.46 -7.24 -6.70
CA ALA A 549 32.40 -8.34 -6.78
C ALA A 549 33.72 -7.92 -7.44
N GLU A 550 33.67 -7.21 -8.58
CA GLU A 550 34.83 -6.69 -9.28
C GLU A 550 35.72 -5.78 -8.40
N ARG A 551 35.13 -5.17 -7.38
CA ARG A 551 35.81 -4.25 -6.47
C ARG A 551 36.20 -4.89 -5.15
N GLY A 552 35.80 -6.14 -4.92
CA GLY A 552 36.07 -6.86 -3.68
C GLY A 552 35.31 -6.31 -2.48
N VAL A 553 34.17 -5.62 -2.69
CA VAL A 553 33.28 -5.17 -1.61
C VAL A 553 32.58 -6.41 -1.04
N PRO A 554 32.61 -6.65 0.28
CA PRO A 554 31.88 -7.76 0.88
C PRO A 554 30.38 -7.63 0.62
N HIS A 555 29.78 -8.68 0.04
CA HIS A 555 28.35 -8.71 -0.24
C HIS A 555 27.80 -10.15 -0.17
N ALA A 556 26.49 -10.30 0.03
CA ALA A 556 25.76 -11.55 0.02
C ALA A 556 24.30 -11.31 -0.44
#